data_5f3550fe450570d5762e1cd090c51b5e
#
_entry.id   5f3550fe450570d5762e1cd090c51b5e
#
_cell.length_a   1.000
_cell.length_b   1.000
_cell.length_c   1.000
_cell.angle_alpha   90.00
_cell.angle_beta   90.00
_cell.angle_gamma   90.00
#
_symmetry.space_group_name_H-M   'P 1'
#
loop_
_entity.id
_entity.type
_entity.pdbx_description
1 polymer ?
#
loop_
_entity_poly.entity_id
_entity_poly.type
_entity_poly.pdbx_seq_one_letter_code
_entity_poly.pdbx_strand_id
1 'polypeptide(L)'
;MEQNAQRELRAANPEWTVSELMARLAKSLVSDGPALAFGPISAEHVHDRISIVISTTGSSGVAKSVGISASALLASAKASNKFLGAEFGNVWSLLLPLTHIAGINVLTRALELGTDPIDLRNFEGEYPKVDFTSVVPTQLHRALNGDGNLLRHLQGAKAVLVGGAHLAPELHIKAEEAGINVVTTYGMTETTGGCVYNGIPLEGVEISITGEKKIAIKGSVIAKSYIGAEPLWDLQFVDGWFHSTDFGRIENGKLIVEGRSDDVIVSGGENISLSAIEGALHKHFPHKTFAAFPVSDSQWGAALHVAVSGEGFPSQNEISDYLVQEFGTFAKPKGFLFLPELPLIGIGKVDRNKLAELHMEAPN
;
A
#
# COMPACT_ATOMS: atom_id res chain seq x y z
N MET A 1 -27.84 26.16 6.41
CA MET A 1 -28.17 24.76 6.13
C MET A 1 -27.69 24.48 4.71
N GLU A 2 -26.46 24.01 4.55
CA GLU A 2 -26.04 23.49 3.25
C GLU A 2 -26.88 22.25 2.98
N GLN A 3 -27.69 22.29 1.93
CA GLN A 3 -28.40 21.12 1.44
C GLN A 3 -27.36 20.05 1.20
N ASN A 4 -27.55 18.85 1.77
CA ASN A 4 -26.73 17.66 1.50
C ASN A 4 -26.94 17.29 0.02
N ALA A 5 -26.25 17.97 -0.88
CA ALA A 5 -26.29 17.67 -2.29
C ALA A 5 -25.68 16.28 -2.49
N GLN A 6 -26.49 15.37 -3.02
CA GLN A 6 -26.09 13.99 -3.29
C GLN A 6 -25.81 13.80 -4.77
N ARG A 7 -24.91 12.88 -5.05
CA ARG A 7 -24.47 12.49 -6.38
C ARG A 7 -24.60 10.98 -6.52
N GLU A 8 -25.09 10.51 -7.66
CA GLU A 8 -25.10 9.08 -7.98
C GLU A 8 -23.70 8.49 -7.85
N LEU A 9 -23.59 7.32 -7.23
CA LEU A 9 -22.38 6.51 -7.18
C LEU A 9 -22.55 5.31 -8.11
N ARG A 10 -21.71 5.20 -9.11
CA ARG A 10 -21.76 4.14 -10.11
C ARG A 10 -20.54 3.22 -10.01
N ALA A 11 -20.78 1.92 -9.93
CA ALA A 11 -19.71 0.93 -9.96
C ALA A 11 -18.91 1.02 -11.26
N ALA A 12 -17.59 1.02 -11.16
CA ALA A 12 -16.71 0.90 -12.30
C ALA A 12 -16.86 -0.50 -12.91
N ASN A 13 -17.20 -0.57 -14.20
CA ASN A 13 -17.34 -1.83 -14.90
C ASN A 13 -15.94 -2.36 -15.24
N PRO A 14 -15.60 -3.62 -14.85
CA PRO A 14 -14.30 -4.23 -15.19
C PRO A 14 -14.05 -4.36 -16.71
N GLU A 15 -15.13 -4.41 -17.51
CA GLU A 15 -15.06 -4.50 -18.97
C GLU A 15 -14.70 -3.18 -19.67
N TRP A 16 -14.71 -2.05 -18.95
CA TRP A 16 -14.31 -0.79 -19.55
C TRP A 16 -12.83 -0.82 -19.91
N THR A 17 -12.52 -0.39 -21.12
CA THR A 17 -11.15 -0.07 -21.49
C THR A 17 -10.59 1.06 -20.62
N VAL A 18 -9.28 1.17 -20.54
CA VAL A 18 -8.64 2.28 -19.81
C VAL A 18 -9.09 3.63 -20.34
N SER A 19 -9.20 3.80 -21.66
CA SER A 19 -9.65 5.05 -22.29
C SER A 19 -11.10 5.39 -21.91
N GLU A 20 -12.02 4.40 -21.92
CA GLU A 20 -13.40 4.59 -21.46
C GLU A 20 -13.48 4.96 -19.97
N LEU A 21 -12.66 4.33 -19.13
CA LEU A 21 -12.61 4.65 -17.71
C LEU A 21 -12.04 6.06 -17.49
N MET A 22 -10.99 6.45 -18.20
CA MET A 22 -10.42 7.80 -18.12
C MET A 22 -11.43 8.87 -18.53
N ALA A 23 -12.20 8.65 -19.60
CA ALA A 23 -13.27 9.58 -19.99
C ALA A 23 -14.35 9.75 -18.90
N ARG A 24 -14.72 8.65 -18.21
CA ARG A 24 -15.67 8.68 -17.10
C ARG A 24 -15.08 9.32 -15.84
N LEU A 25 -13.81 9.02 -15.55
CA LEU A 25 -13.08 9.62 -14.44
C LEU A 25 -12.95 11.14 -14.65
N ALA A 26 -12.58 11.59 -15.85
CA ALA A 26 -12.51 13.01 -16.19
C ALA A 26 -13.84 13.73 -15.95
N LYS A 27 -14.98 13.13 -16.40
CA LYS A 27 -16.33 13.66 -16.11
C LYS A 27 -16.63 13.72 -14.62
N SER A 28 -16.25 12.66 -13.88
CA SER A 28 -16.42 12.62 -12.44
C SER A 28 -15.62 13.71 -11.72
N LEU A 29 -14.42 14.00 -12.18
CA LEU A 29 -13.56 15.04 -11.60
C LEU A 29 -14.10 16.46 -11.77
N VAL A 30 -14.87 16.74 -12.84
CA VAL A 30 -15.51 18.02 -13.07
C VAL A 30 -16.99 18.05 -12.66
N SER A 31 -17.46 17.02 -11.95
CA SER A 31 -18.83 16.85 -11.50
C SER A 31 -19.88 16.80 -12.64
N ASP A 32 -19.45 16.45 -13.86
CA ASP A 32 -20.31 16.25 -15.04
C ASP A 32 -20.65 14.76 -15.24
N GLY A 33 -21.08 14.08 -14.17
CA GLY A 33 -21.42 12.66 -14.19
C GLY A 33 -21.43 12.05 -12.79
N PRO A 34 -21.72 10.76 -12.66
CA PRO A 34 -21.72 10.07 -11.37
C PRO A 34 -20.31 10.00 -10.76
N ALA A 35 -20.25 9.89 -9.44
CA ALA A 35 -19.04 9.40 -8.79
C ALA A 35 -18.79 7.93 -9.14
N LEU A 36 -17.53 7.50 -9.15
CA LEU A 36 -17.16 6.13 -9.52
C LEU A 36 -16.80 5.31 -8.28
N ALA A 37 -17.35 4.09 -8.19
CA ALA A 37 -17.04 3.14 -7.12
C ALA A 37 -16.08 2.05 -7.63
N PHE A 38 -15.03 1.78 -6.85
CA PHE A 38 -14.02 0.75 -7.12
C PHE A 38 -13.99 -0.27 -5.99
N GLY A 39 -14.35 -1.50 -6.30
CA GLY A 39 -14.55 -2.58 -5.35
C GLY A 39 -16.01 -2.72 -4.86
N PRO A 40 -16.28 -3.63 -3.92
CA PRO A 40 -17.61 -3.89 -3.41
C PRO A 40 -18.06 -2.74 -2.50
N ILE A 41 -18.99 -1.92 -2.99
CA ILE A 41 -19.56 -0.75 -2.29
C ILE A 41 -21.07 -0.80 -2.44
N SER A 42 -21.79 -0.77 -1.32
CA SER A 42 -23.26 -0.88 -1.30
C SER A 42 -23.99 0.46 -1.41
N ALA A 43 -23.29 1.59 -1.25
CA ALA A 43 -23.89 2.91 -1.36
C ALA A 43 -24.26 3.22 -2.83
N GLU A 44 -25.45 3.76 -3.04
CA GLU A 44 -25.93 4.20 -4.36
C GLU A 44 -25.69 5.70 -4.60
N HIS A 45 -25.53 6.47 -3.54
CA HIS A 45 -25.29 7.90 -3.58
C HIS A 45 -24.22 8.31 -2.58
N VAL A 46 -23.52 9.37 -2.88
CA VAL A 46 -22.51 9.99 -2.03
C VAL A 46 -22.69 11.51 -2.04
N HIS A 47 -22.00 12.18 -1.12
CA HIS A 47 -21.95 13.65 -1.15
C HIS A 47 -21.38 14.14 -2.49
N ASP A 48 -21.89 15.22 -3.05
CA ASP A 48 -21.53 15.77 -4.37
C ASP A 48 -20.03 16.08 -4.53
N ARG A 49 -19.34 16.38 -3.43
CA ARG A 49 -17.87 16.62 -3.38
C ARG A 49 -17.02 15.35 -3.60
N ILE A 50 -17.64 14.15 -3.58
CA ILE A 50 -16.92 12.90 -3.77
C ILE A 50 -16.94 12.52 -5.25
N SER A 51 -15.76 12.30 -5.82
CA SER A 51 -15.61 11.88 -7.21
C SER A 51 -15.37 10.38 -7.36
N ILE A 52 -14.69 9.79 -6.39
CA ILE A 52 -14.50 8.33 -6.38
C ILE A 52 -14.67 7.78 -4.97
N VAL A 53 -15.07 6.51 -4.90
CA VAL A 53 -15.05 5.72 -3.66
C VAL A 53 -14.25 4.46 -3.91
N ILE A 54 -13.33 4.15 -2.99
CA ILE A 54 -12.50 2.94 -3.06
C ILE A 54 -12.75 2.09 -1.83
N SER A 55 -13.11 0.83 -2.05
CA SER A 55 -13.20 -0.15 -0.98
C SER A 55 -11.80 -0.64 -0.59
N THR A 56 -11.47 -0.59 0.70
CA THR A 56 -10.20 -1.08 1.22
C THR A 56 -10.47 -2.26 2.15
N THR A 57 -9.68 -3.32 2.03
CA THR A 57 -9.64 -4.39 3.03
C THR A 57 -8.72 -3.92 4.16
N GLY A 58 -9.30 -3.43 5.25
CA GLY A 58 -8.51 -3.09 6.44
C GLY A 58 -7.86 -4.34 7.04
N SER A 59 -6.70 -4.16 7.67
CA SER A 59 -6.03 -5.20 8.47
C SER A 59 -6.89 -5.73 9.62
N SER A 60 -7.88 -4.94 10.06
CA SER A 60 -8.91 -5.33 11.04
C SER A 60 -10.00 -6.25 10.47
N GLY A 61 -9.92 -6.66 9.19
CA GLY A 61 -10.92 -7.49 8.53
C GLY A 61 -12.21 -6.76 8.11
N VAL A 62 -12.42 -5.53 8.55
CA VAL A 62 -13.60 -4.72 8.16
C VAL A 62 -13.23 -3.85 6.96
N ALA A 63 -13.90 -4.08 5.84
CA ALA A 63 -13.72 -3.27 4.63
C ALA A 63 -14.24 -1.84 4.89
N LYS A 64 -13.45 -0.83 4.51
CA LYS A 64 -13.84 0.58 4.56
C LYS A 64 -14.00 1.12 3.14
N SER A 65 -15.01 1.96 2.93
CA SER A 65 -15.24 2.65 1.67
C SER A 65 -14.78 4.10 1.80
N VAL A 66 -13.65 4.43 1.19
CA VAL A 66 -13.01 5.76 1.30
C VAL A 66 -13.52 6.67 0.20
N GLY A 67 -14.16 7.77 0.55
CA GLY A 67 -14.66 8.80 -0.37
C GLY A 67 -13.63 9.87 -0.64
N ILE A 68 -13.22 10.03 -1.90
CA ILE A 68 -12.16 10.93 -2.34
C ILE A 68 -12.72 11.99 -3.29
N SER A 69 -12.36 13.25 -3.06
CA SER A 69 -12.78 14.38 -3.90
C SER A 69 -11.89 14.55 -5.14
N ALA A 70 -12.41 15.24 -6.16
CA ALA A 70 -11.64 15.66 -7.32
C ALA A 70 -10.40 16.47 -6.92
N SER A 71 -10.56 17.41 -5.98
CA SER A 71 -9.45 18.25 -5.51
C SER A 71 -8.32 17.43 -4.90
N ALA A 72 -8.63 16.37 -4.14
CA ALA A 72 -7.61 15.52 -3.53
C ALA A 72 -6.88 14.67 -4.58
N LEU A 73 -7.61 14.10 -5.55
CA LEU A 73 -7.02 13.34 -6.66
C LEU A 73 -6.08 14.20 -7.51
N LEU A 74 -6.53 15.39 -7.91
CA LEU A 74 -5.72 16.31 -8.73
C LEU A 74 -4.53 16.85 -7.96
N ALA A 75 -4.68 17.18 -6.66
CA ALA A 75 -3.57 17.60 -5.81
C ALA A 75 -2.51 16.50 -5.70
N SER A 76 -2.92 15.25 -5.47
CA SER A 76 -2.02 14.10 -5.41
C SER A 76 -1.29 13.87 -6.75
N ALA A 77 -2.01 13.90 -7.87
CA ALA A 77 -1.42 13.72 -9.20
C ALA A 77 -0.40 14.81 -9.54
N LYS A 78 -0.77 16.09 -9.33
CA LYS A 78 0.09 17.24 -9.59
C LYS A 78 1.35 17.23 -8.73
N ALA A 79 1.22 16.99 -7.43
CA ALA A 79 2.36 16.93 -6.52
C ALA A 79 3.30 15.76 -6.86
N SER A 80 2.74 14.60 -7.23
CA SER A 80 3.51 13.44 -7.69
C SER A 80 4.26 13.73 -8.99
N ASN A 81 3.58 14.25 -10.01
CA ASN A 81 4.19 14.60 -11.30
C ASN A 81 5.31 15.66 -11.13
N LYS A 82 5.06 16.66 -10.29
CA LYS A 82 6.08 17.67 -9.97
C LYS A 82 7.32 17.09 -9.30
N PHE A 83 7.14 16.20 -8.31
CA PHE A 83 8.27 15.53 -7.65
C PHE A 83 9.12 14.71 -8.62
N LEU A 84 8.48 14.06 -9.58
CA LEU A 84 9.13 13.24 -10.61
C LEU A 84 9.74 14.04 -11.76
N GLY A 85 9.52 15.36 -11.81
CA GLY A 85 9.91 16.17 -12.95
C GLY A 85 9.16 15.77 -14.23
N ALA A 86 7.93 15.30 -14.09
CA ALA A 86 7.11 14.90 -15.23
C ALA A 86 6.61 16.12 -16.00
N GLU A 87 6.61 16.02 -17.33
CA GLU A 87 6.20 17.06 -18.24
C GLU A 87 4.99 16.61 -19.07
N PHE A 88 4.23 17.58 -19.57
CA PHE A 88 3.11 17.32 -20.47
C PHE A 88 3.54 16.39 -21.64
N GLY A 89 2.77 15.36 -21.88
CA GLY A 89 3.09 14.35 -22.90
C GLY A 89 3.88 13.16 -22.39
N ASN A 90 4.40 13.16 -21.15
CA ASN A 90 5.02 11.96 -20.59
C ASN A 90 3.99 10.85 -20.34
N VAL A 91 4.42 9.61 -20.55
CA VAL A 91 3.54 8.44 -20.55
C VAL A 91 3.78 7.58 -19.32
N TRP A 92 2.69 7.19 -18.65
CA TRP A 92 2.66 6.20 -17.58
C TRP A 92 2.30 4.81 -18.10
N SER A 93 2.80 3.75 -17.47
CA SER A 93 2.23 2.42 -17.62
C SER A 93 1.41 2.02 -16.41
N LEU A 94 0.33 1.26 -16.65
CA LEU A 94 -0.57 0.74 -15.64
C LEU A 94 -0.29 -0.76 -15.44
N LEU A 95 0.38 -1.10 -14.34
CA LEU A 95 0.68 -2.46 -13.88
C LEU A 95 -0.13 -2.85 -12.63
N LEU A 96 -0.85 -1.89 -12.04
CA LEU A 96 -1.57 -2.06 -10.78
C LEU A 96 -3.08 -2.20 -10.99
N PRO A 97 -3.77 -2.98 -10.16
CA PRO A 97 -5.23 -3.12 -10.23
C PRO A 97 -5.95 -1.79 -10.01
N LEU A 98 -7.00 -1.55 -10.77
CA LEU A 98 -7.86 -0.35 -10.65
C LEU A 98 -8.78 -0.38 -9.42
N THR A 99 -8.86 -1.50 -8.72
CA THR A 99 -9.58 -1.61 -7.45
C THR A 99 -8.84 -0.94 -6.28
N HIS A 100 -7.61 -0.47 -6.52
CA HIS A 100 -6.77 0.20 -5.53
C HIS A 100 -6.41 1.62 -5.96
N ILE A 101 -6.26 2.51 -4.98
CA ILE A 101 -5.92 3.92 -5.23
C ILE A 101 -4.64 4.08 -6.06
N ALA A 102 -3.67 3.17 -5.92
CA ALA A 102 -2.42 3.23 -6.67
C ALA A 102 -2.63 3.09 -8.19
N GLY A 103 -3.55 2.22 -8.63
CA GLY A 103 -3.93 2.09 -10.05
C GLY A 103 -4.70 3.32 -10.55
N ILE A 104 -5.65 3.83 -9.76
CA ILE A 104 -6.39 5.05 -10.10
C ILE A 104 -5.47 6.26 -10.22
N ASN A 105 -4.44 6.35 -9.36
CA ASN A 105 -3.48 7.44 -9.42
C ASN A 105 -2.63 7.42 -10.71
N VAL A 106 -2.38 6.26 -11.32
CA VAL A 106 -1.76 6.21 -12.64
C VAL A 106 -2.64 6.92 -13.66
N LEU A 107 -3.96 6.65 -13.65
CA LEU A 107 -4.92 7.32 -14.54
C LEU A 107 -4.95 8.83 -14.31
N THR A 108 -5.01 9.25 -13.03
CA THR A 108 -5.11 10.67 -12.69
C THR A 108 -3.83 11.45 -13.03
N ARG A 109 -2.65 10.83 -12.84
CA ARG A 109 -1.35 11.41 -13.23
C ARG A 109 -1.24 11.55 -14.75
N ALA A 110 -1.69 10.53 -15.50
CA ALA A 110 -1.72 10.58 -16.97
C ALA A 110 -2.69 11.66 -17.47
N LEU A 111 -3.88 11.79 -16.88
CA LEU A 111 -4.83 12.87 -17.20
C LEU A 111 -4.19 14.25 -17.01
N GLU A 112 -3.47 14.46 -15.93
CA GLU A 112 -2.79 15.72 -15.63
C GLU A 112 -1.69 16.04 -16.65
N LEU A 113 -1.06 15.00 -17.21
CA LEU A 113 -0.04 15.14 -18.26
C LEU A 113 -0.62 15.14 -19.69
N GLY A 114 -1.94 15.04 -19.84
CA GLY A 114 -2.61 15.04 -21.15
C GLY A 114 -2.38 13.78 -21.96
N THR A 115 -2.13 12.64 -21.31
CA THR A 115 -1.83 11.36 -21.97
C THR A 115 -2.75 10.24 -21.47
N ASP A 116 -2.88 9.19 -22.26
CA ASP A 116 -3.46 7.93 -21.83
C ASP A 116 -2.35 7.00 -21.31
N PRO A 117 -2.51 6.32 -20.16
CA PRO A 117 -1.53 5.34 -19.72
C PRO A 117 -1.61 4.07 -20.55
N ILE A 118 -0.48 3.40 -20.72
CA ILE A 118 -0.41 2.11 -21.40
C ILE A 118 -0.81 1.02 -20.39
N ASP A 119 -1.89 0.30 -20.68
CA ASP A 119 -2.37 -0.80 -19.83
C ASP A 119 -1.53 -2.06 -20.07
N LEU A 120 -0.78 -2.46 -19.05
CA LEU A 120 0.08 -3.64 -19.06
C LEU A 120 -0.40 -4.76 -18.12
N ARG A 121 -1.58 -4.63 -17.52
CA ARG A 121 -2.08 -5.60 -16.52
C ARG A 121 -2.26 -7.00 -17.07
N ASN A 122 -2.70 -7.12 -18.34
CA ASN A 122 -2.90 -8.39 -19.04
C ASN A 122 -2.19 -8.36 -20.40
N PHE A 123 -1.12 -7.59 -20.50
CA PHE A 123 -0.41 -7.40 -21.77
C PHE A 123 0.52 -8.58 -22.03
N GLU A 124 0.40 -9.17 -23.21
CA GLU A 124 1.28 -10.22 -23.72
C GLU A 124 2.29 -9.61 -24.70
N GLY A 125 3.54 -10.00 -24.60
CA GLY A 125 4.61 -9.53 -25.46
C GLY A 125 5.61 -8.61 -24.74
N GLU A 126 6.48 -7.97 -25.53
CA GLU A 126 7.49 -7.06 -25.00
C GLU A 126 6.85 -5.75 -24.55
N TYR A 127 7.13 -5.35 -23.30
CA TYR A 127 6.55 -4.13 -22.75
C TYR A 127 7.12 -2.89 -23.46
N PRO A 128 6.24 -1.97 -23.91
CA PRO A 128 6.66 -0.73 -24.54
C PRO A 128 7.40 0.19 -23.56
N LYS A 129 8.21 1.09 -24.10
CA LYS A 129 8.87 2.12 -23.31
C LYS A 129 7.87 3.14 -22.80
N VAL A 130 8.05 3.55 -21.54
CA VAL A 130 7.27 4.59 -20.87
C VAL A 130 8.20 5.51 -20.09
N ASP A 131 7.69 6.66 -19.66
CA ASP A 131 8.45 7.56 -18.78
C ASP A 131 8.36 7.14 -17.32
N PHE A 132 7.18 6.72 -16.87
CA PHE A 132 6.92 6.40 -15.47
C PHE A 132 6.08 5.14 -15.32
N THR A 133 6.29 4.45 -14.20
CA THR A 133 5.46 3.31 -13.81
C THR A 133 5.34 3.22 -12.30
N SER A 134 4.37 2.43 -11.83
CA SER A 134 4.18 2.14 -10.40
C SER A 134 4.06 0.63 -10.21
N VAL A 135 4.79 0.11 -9.23
CA VAL A 135 4.78 -1.31 -8.87
C VAL A 135 4.73 -1.49 -7.36
N VAL A 136 4.45 -2.71 -6.93
CA VAL A 136 4.61 -3.13 -5.53
C VAL A 136 5.92 -3.91 -5.35
N PRO A 137 6.44 -4.04 -4.11
CA PRO A 137 7.69 -4.76 -3.86
C PRO A 137 7.74 -6.17 -4.43
N THR A 138 6.61 -6.90 -4.45
CA THR A 138 6.52 -8.25 -5.04
C THR A 138 6.71 -8.24 -6.56
N GLN A 139 6.22 -7.23 -7.27
CA GLN A 139 6.47 -7.08 -8.71
C GLN A 139 7.93 -6.71 -8.98
N LEU A 140 8.53 -5.83 -8.17
CA LEU A 140 9.95 -5.51 -8.25
C LEU A 140 10.83 -6.74 -8.00
N HIS A 141 10.49 -7.53 -6.97
CA HIS A 141 11.17 -8.79 -6.69
C HIS A 141 11.08 -9.76 -7.87
N ARG A 142 9.91 -9.92 -8.48
CA ARG A 142 9.71 -10.77 -9.65
C ARG A 142 10.55 -10.31 -10.84
N ALA A 143 10.61 -9.00 -11.09
CA ALA A 143 11.45 -8.43 -12.15
C ALA A 143 12.94 -8.82 -11.97
N LEU A 144 13.45 -8.72 -10.75
CA LEU A 144 14.86 -9.02 -10.43
C LEU A 144 15.18 -10.52 -10.38
N ASN A 145 14.16 -11.39 -10.28
CA ASN A 145 14.34 -12.84 -10.12
C ASN A 145 13.70 -13.67 -11.26
N GLY A 146 13.69 -13.15 -12.49
CA GLY A 146 13.37 -13.99 -13.65
C GLY A 146 12.41 -13.37 -14.68
N ASP A 147 11.60 -12.35 -14.31
CA ASP A 147 10.75 -11.65 -15.28
C ASP A 147 11.57 -10.60 -16.05
N GLY A 148 12.35 -11.06 -17.00
CA GLY A 148 13.23 -10.19 -17.81
C GLY A 148 12.49 -9.15 -18.65
N ASN A 149 11.20 -9.36 -18.98
CA ASN A 149 10.39 -8.38 -19.69
C ASN A 149 10.04 -7.21 -18.76
N LEU A 150 9.55 -7.53 -17.56
CA LEU A 150 9.28 -6.51 -16.54
C LEU A 150 10.57 -5.80 -16.14
N LEU A 151 11.70 -6.50 -15.97
CA LEU A 151 12.98 -5.89 -15.62
C LEU A 151 13.38 -4.82 -16.66
N ARG A 152 13.39 -5.16 -17.94
CA ARG A 152 13.71 -4.18 -19.01
C ARG A 152 12.78 -2.97 -19.02
N HIS A 153 11.49 -3.22 -18.76
CA HIS A 153 10.50 -2.15 -18.68
C HIS A 153 10.80 -1.17 -17.52
N LEU A 154 11.10 -1.71 -16.32
CA LEU A 154 11.45 -0.90 -15.15
C LEU A 154 12.77 -0.13 -15.36
N GLN A 155 13.78 -0.76 -15.97
CA GLN A 155 15.06 -0.11 -16.31
C GLN A 155 14.89 1.02 -17.34
N GLY A 156 13.91 0.90 -18.25
CA GLY A 156 13.63 1.90 -19.28
C GLY A 156 12.87 3.13 -18.78
N ALA A 157 12.25 3.07 -17.61
CA ALA A 157 11.47 4.17 -17.05
C ALA A 157 12.37 5.24 -16.39
N LYS A 158 11.99 6.52 -16.53
CA LYS A 158 12.66 7.64 -15.84
C LYS A 158 12.60 7.50 -14.32
N ALA A 159 11.47 6.99 -13.81
CA ALA A 159 11.30 6.63 -12.40
C ALA A 159 10.24 5.53 -12.22
N VAL A 160 10.47 4.68 -11.23
CA VAL A 160 9.58 3.60 -10.82
C VAL A 160 9.10 3.87 -9.40
N LEU A 161 7.82 4.18 -9.22
CA LEU A 161 7.23 4.32 -7.90
C LEU A 161 7.03 2.94 -7.27
N VAL A 162 7.58 2.73 -6.09
CA VAL A 162 7.43 1.48 -5.34
C VAL A 162 6.73 1.76 -4.01
N GLY A 163 5.56 1.15 -3.82
CA GLY A 163 4.74 1.38 -2.62
C GLY A 163 3.76 0.25 -2.33
N GLY A 164 2.82 0.52 -1.43
CA GLY A 164 1.78 -0.44 -1.03
C GLY A 164 2.20 -1.43 0.07
N ALA A 165 3.51 -1.67 0.24
CA ALA A 165 4.09 -2.45 1.33
C ALA A 165 5.51 -1.93 1.64
N HIS A 166 6.10 -2.44 2.73
CA HIS A 166 7.50 -2.16 3.06
C HIS A 166 8.43 -2.69 1.96
N LEU A 167 9.35 -1.85 1.51
CA LEU A 167 10.42 -2.25 0.59
C LEU A 167 11.66 -2.59 1.41
N ALA A 168 12.06 -3.87 1.39
CA ALA A 168 13.26 -4.31 2.07
C ALA A 168 14.50 -3.58 1.51
N PRO A 169 15.42 -3.11 2.36
CA PRO A 169 16.61 -2.37 1.92
C PRO A 169 17.45 -3.13 0.89
N GLU A 170 17.58 -4.45 1.05
CA GLU A 170 18.34 -5.30 0.13
C GLU A 170 17.68 -5.36 -1.27
N LEU A 171 16.34 -5.37 -1.33
CA LEU A 171 15.61 -5.35 -2.60
C LEU A 171 15.75 -3.98 -3.27
N HIS A 172 15.75 -2.91 -2.49
CA HIS A 172 15.99 -1.55 -3.00
C HIS A 172 17.38 -1.43 -3.62
N ILE A 173 18.42 -1.84 -2.88
CA ILE A 173 19.82 -1.83 -3.35
C ILE A 173 19.98 -2.65 -4.64
N LYS A 174 19.44 -3.88 -4.67
CA LYS A 174 19.47 -4.73 -5.87
C LYS A 174 18.77 -4.08 -7.07
N ALA A 175 17.68 -3.36 -6.86
CA ALA A 175 16.99 -2.66 -7.93
C ALA A 175 17.82 -1.50 -8.48
N GLU A 176 18.47 -0.71 -7.61
CA GLU A 176 19.37 0.36 -8.03
C GLU A 176 20.60 -0.18 -8.77
N GLU A 177 21.23 -1.27 -8.27
CA GLU A 177 22.33 -1.97 -8.95
C GLU A 177 21.91 -2.52 -10.31
N ALA A 178 20.67 -2.94 -10.47
CA ALA A 178 20.10 -3.35 -11.75
C ALA A 178 19.78 -2.18 -12.68
N GLY A 179 20.01 -0.93 -12.27
CA GLY A 179 19.76 0.28 -13.07
C GLY A 179 18.30 0.75 -13.06
N ILE A 180 17.50 0.36 -12.06
CA ILE A 180 16.13 0.83 -11.89
C ILE A 180 16.14 2.09 -11.01
N ASN A 181 15.60 3.20 -11.49
CA ASN A 181 15.43 4.42 -10.70
C ASN A 181 14.22 4.30 -9.77
N VAL A 182 14.43 3.75 -8.59
CA VAL A 182 13.39 3.50 -7.59
C VAL A 182 13.06 4.77 -6.83
N VAL A 183 11.76 5.09 -6.73
CA VAL A 183 11.22 6.11 -5.84
C VAL A 183 10.27 5.43 -4.86
N THR A 184 10.66 5.33 -3.59
CA THR A 184 9.82 4.74 -2.55
C THR A 184 8.65 5.65 -2.23
N THR A 185 7.46 5.08 -2.00
CA THR A 185 6.26 5.87 -1.69
C THR A 185 5.58 5.38 -0.42
N TYR A 186 5.21 6.33 0.45
CA TYR A 186 4.37 6.08 1.61
C TYR A 186 3.05 6.86 1.47
N GLY A 187 1.97 6.20 1.82
CA GLY A 187 0.62 6.72 1.84
C GLY A 187 -0.40 5.59 1.83
N MET A 188 -1.66 5.97 1.90
CA MET A 188 -2.81 5.06 1.98
C MET A 188 -3.99 5.61 1.18
N THR A 189 -5.09 4.89 1.13
CA THR A 189 -6.28 5.36 0.39
C THR A 189 -6.80 6.69 0.97
N GLU A 190 -6.72 6.85 2.28
CA GLU A 190 -7.12 8.05 3.02
C GLU A 190 -6.26 9.28 2.70
N THR A 191 -5.03 9.09 2.21
CA THR A 191 -4.15 10.16 1.70
C THR A 191 -4.14 10.23 0.17
N THR A 192 -5.17 9.68 -0.48
CA THR A 192 -5.27 9.59 -1.94
C THR A 192 -4.03 8.91 -2.56
N GLY A 193 -3.51 7.87 -1.88
CA GLY A 193 -2.30 7.15 -2.25
C GLY A 193 -1.02 7.73 -1.68
N GLY A 194 0.11 7.50 -2.36
CA GLY A 194 1.43 7.96 -1.91
C GLY A 194 1.50 9.49 -1.80
N CYS A 195 1.82 9.97 -0.61
CA CYS A 195 1.94 11.40 -0.29
C CYS A 195 3.33 11.79 0.26
N VAL A 196 4.20 10.80 0.50
CA VAL A 196 5.61 10.98 0.89
C VAL A 196 6.48 10.13 -0.03
N TYR A 197 7.44 10.73 -0.72
CA TYR A 197 8.33 10.05 -1.67
C TYR A 197 9.77 10.14 -1.18
N ASN A 198 10.47 9.00 -1.13
CA ASN A 198 11.84 8.89 -0.58
C ASN A 198 11.97 9.54 0.81
N GLY A 199 10.92 9.43 1.65
CA GLY A 199 10.82 10.05 2.96
C GLY A 199 10.48 11.54 2.95
N ILE A 200 10.35 12.18 1.79
CA ILE A 200 10.06 13.62 1.65
C ILE A 200 8.56 13.81 1.37
N PRO A 201 7.83 14.59 2.20
CA PRO A 201 6.45 14.95 1.92
C PRO A 201 6.31 15.65 0.57
N LEU A 202 5.29 15.27 -0.20
CA LEU A 202 4.98 15.95 -1.46
C LEU A 202 4.50 17.40 -1.21
N GLU A 203 4.54 18.22 -2.23
CA GLU A 203 4.06 19.62 -2.13
C GLU A 203 2.62 19.69 -1.61
N GLY A 204 2.39 20.54 -0.61
CA GLY A 204 1.09 20.69 0.05
C GLY A 204 0.73 19.56 1.03
N VAL A 205 1.70 18.72 1.39
CA VAL A 205 1.57 17.71 2.42
C VAL A 205 2.43 18.05 3.63
N GLU A 206 1.84 18.01 4.81
CA GLU A 206 2.53 18.19 6.08
C GLU A 206 2.50 16.87 6.85
N ILE A 207 3.59 16.54 7.53
CA ILE A 207 3.73 15.36 8.37
C ILE A 207 4.07 15.78 9.79
N SER A 208 3.38 15.19 10.75
CA SER A 208 3.67 15.33 12.18
C SER A 208 3.76 13.96 12.84
N ILE A 209 4.57 13.86 13.88
CA ILE A 209 4.66 12.66 14.71
C ILE A 209 4.02 12.98 16.06
N THR A 210 2.99 12.21 16.43
CA THR A 210 2.29 12.38 17.72
C THR A 210 3.14 11.93 18.89
N GLY A 211 2.70 12.26 20.13
CA GLY A 211 3.36 11.76 21.35
C GLY A 211 3.40 10.24 21.46
N GLU A 212 2.47 9.54 20.78
CA GLU A 212 2.45 8.07 20.67
C GLU A 212 3.28 7.54 19.50
N LYS A 213 4.11 8.37 18.89
CA LYS A 213 4.91 8.05 17.67
C LYS A 213 4.08 7.71 16.42
N LYS A 214 2.78 8.01 16.41
CA LYS A 214 1.94 7.81 15.22
C LYS A 214 2.15 8.91 14.20
N ILE A 215 2.06 8.56 12.94
CA ILE A 215 2.17 9.48 11.81
C ILE A 215 0.83 10.19 11.62
N ALA A 216 0.82 11.51 11.72
CA ALA A 216 -0.31 12.36 11.34
C ALA A 216 0.00 13.11 10.05
N ILE A 217 -0.98 13.19 9.16
CA ILE A 217 -0.84 13.72 7.80
C ILE A 217 -1.88 14.80 7.58
N LYS A 218 -1.45 15.94 7.02
CA LYS A 218 -2.33 17.04 6.66
C LYS A 218 -2.06 17.49 5.22
N GLY A 219 -3.08 17.94 4.53
CA GLY A 219 -2.94 18.48 3.18
C GLY A 219 -4.16 18.25 2.31
N SER A 220 -4.12 18.81 1.12
CA SER A 220 -5.20 18.72 0.13
C SER A 220 -5.42 17.30 -0.41
N VAL A 221 -4.47 16.39 -0.19
CA VAL A 221 -4.52 14.98 -0.60
C VAL A 221 -5.41 14.10 0.30
N ILE A 222 -5.88 14.63 1.44
CA ILE A 222 -6.69 13.86 2.39
C ILE A 222 -8.09 13.60 1.80
N ALA A 223 -8.54 12.37 1.92
CA ALA A 223 -9.89 11.93 1.58
C ALA A 223 -10.96 12.72 2.37
N LYS A 224 -12.23 12.53 2.06
CA LYS A 224 -13.32 13.31 2.67
C LYS A 224 -14.04 12.58 3.79
N SER A 225 -14.21 11.26 3.65
CA SER A 225 -14.96 10.48 4.64
C SER A 225 -14.76 8.97 4.41
N TYR A 226 -15.17 8.18 5.39
CA TYR A 226 -15.55 6.79 5.16
C TYR A 226 -17.05 6.75 4.88
N ILE A 227 -17.45 6.20 3.73
CA ILE A 227 -18.85 6.09 3.33
C ILE A 227 -19.52 5.01 4.16
N GLY A 228 -20.58 5.41 4.91
CA GLY A 228 -21.32 4.53 5.82
C GLY A 228 -20.59 4.25 7.14
N ALA A 229 -19.45 4.92 7.41
CA ALA A 229 -18.71 4.82 8.66
C ALA A 229 -18.11 6.20 9.04
N GLU A 230 -18.85 7.27 8.86
CA GLU A 230 -18.46 8.64 9.12
C GLU A 230 -17.94 8.86 10.55
N PRO A 231 -18.55 8.29 11.61
CA PRO A 231 -18.03 8.44 12.97
C PRO A 231 -16.60 7.90 13.14
N LEU A 232 -16.23 6.86 12.38
CA LEU A 232 -14.86 6.33 12.39
C LEU A 232 -13.88 7.29 11.71
N TRP A 233 -14.34 7.99 10.65
CA TRP A 233 -13.55 9.03 10.00
C TRP A 233 -13.29 10.18 10.97
N ASP A 234 -14.32 10.66 11.67
CA ASP A 234 -14.22 11.79 12.60
C ASP A 234 -13.25 11.50 13.77
N LEU A 235 -13.09 10.24 14.17
CA LEU A 235 -12.10 9.83 15.15
C LEU A 235 -10.66 9.90 14.63
N GLN A 236 -10.46 9.73 13.33
CA GLN A 236 -9.13 9.73 12.70
C GLN A 236 -8.77 11.09 12.08
N PHE A 237 -9.77 11.90 11.74
CA PHE A 237 -9.55 13.21 11.12
C PHE A 237 -9.90 14.33 12.09
N VAL A 238 -8.91 14.87 12.80
CA VAL A 238 -9.06 15.88 13.85
C VAL A 238 -8.22 17.11 13.51
N ASP A 239 -8.80 18.30 13.62
CA ASP A 239 -8.14 19.59 13.39
C ASP A 239 -7.38 19.69 12.06
N GLY A 240 -7.90 19.05 11.02
CA GLY A 240 -7.30 19.02 9.69
C GLY A 240 -6.18 18.00 9.52
N TRP A 241 -5.89 17.19 10.54
CA TRP A 241 -4.91 16.11 10.50
C TRP A 241 -5.61 14.74 10.43
N PHE A 242 -5.16 13.92 9.51
CA PHE A 242 -5.49 12.51 9.48
C PHE A 242 -4.47 11.72 10.31
N HIS A 243 -4.94 11.10 11.39
CA HIS A 243 -4.13 10.28 12.28
C HIS A 243 -4.12 8.85 11.79
N SER A 244 -2.99 8.43 11.22
CA SER A 244 -2.83 7.06 10.74
C SER A 244 -2.61 6.08 11.89
N THR A 245 -2.69 4.78 11.57
CA THR A 245 -2.28 3.71 12.48
C THR A 245 -0.79 3.38 12.36
N ASP A 246 -0.06 4.08 11.51
CA ASP A 246 1.35 3.84 11.25
C ASP A 246 2.23 4.59 12.25
N PHE A 247 3.28 3.94 12.74
CA PHE A 247 4.33 4.54 13.55
C PHE A 247 5.48 5.05 12.69
N GLY A 248 6.11 6.11 13.15
CA GLY A 248 7.28 6.64 12.46
C GLY A 248 8.00 7.71 13.26
N ARG A 249 9.11 8.18 12.68
CA ARG A 249 9.90 9.31 13.17
C ARG A 249 10.37 10.16 12.01
N ILE A 250 10.75 11.39 12.32
CA ILE A 250 11.42 12.27 11.37
C ILE A 250 12.91 12.28 11.71
N GLU A 251 13.73 11.95 10.73
CA GLU A 251 15.18 11.93 10.86
C GLU A 251 15.80 12.64 9.66
N ASN A 252 16.65 13.64 9.91
CA ASN A 252 17.26 14.48 8.85
C ASN A 252 16.25 15.05 7.85
N GLY A 253 15.05 15.44 8.34
CA GLY A 253 13.97 15.98 7.51
C GLY A 253 13.20 14.94 6.68
N LYS A 254 13.48 13.65 6.85
CA LYS A 254 12.79 12.56 6.17
C LYS A 254 11.91 11.78 7.12
N LEU A 255 10.74 11.39 6.66
CA LEU A 255 9.89 10.44 7.36
C LEU A 255 10.47 9.02 7.24
N ILE A 256 10.66 8.38 8.38
CA ILE A 256 10.98 6.96 8.51
C ILE A 256 9.73 6.28 9.07
N VAL A 257 9.15 5.37 8.30
CA VAL A 257 8.01 4.55 8.72
C VAL A 257 8.56 3.32 9.45
N GLU A 258 8.14 3.11 10.70
CA GLU A 258 8.65 2.05 11.58
C GLU A 258 7.74 0.82 11.63
N GLY A 259 6.47 0.96 11.24
CA GLY A 259 5.50 -0.12 11.25
C GLY A 259 4.07 0.38 11.47
N ARG A 260 3.15 -0.53 11.79
CA ARG A 260 1.73 -0.26 11.99
C ARG A 260 1.29 -0.69 13.38
N SER A 261 0.33 0.03 13.97
CA SER A 261 -0.24 -0.35 15.26
C SER A 261 -1.06 -1.65 15.19
N ASP A 262 -1.64 -1.94 14.04
CA ASP A 262 -2.36 -3.19 13.76
C ASP A 262 -1.42 -4.37 13.39
N ASP A 263 -0.13 -4.09 13.19
CA ASP A 263 0.95 -5.08 13.08
C ASP A 263 1.64 -5.37 14.43
N VAL A 264 1.20 -4.70 15.51
CA VAL A 264 1.70 -4.98 16.85
C VAL A 264 0.76 -5.94 17.56
N ILE A 265 1.30 -7.03 18.08
CA ILE A 265 0.58 -7.97 18.93
C ILE A 265 1.02 -7.80 20.38
N VAL A 266 0.10 -8.04 21.31
CA VAL A 266 0.43 -8.12 22.73
C VAL A 266 0.58 -9.57 23.11
N SER A 267 1.81 -10.00 23.42
CA SER A 267 2.14 -11.35 23.81
C SER A 267 2.76 -11.36 25.20
N GLY A 268 2.06 -11.96 26.16
CA GLY A 268 2.54 -12.00 27.55
C GLY A 268 2.75 -10.62 28.20
N GLY A 269 2.04 -9.59 27.74
CA GLY A 269 2.18 -8.21 28.22
C GLY A 269 3.21 -7.37 27.47
N GLU A 270 3.96 -7.95 26.54
CA GLU A 270 4.94 -7.24 25.70
C GLU A 270 4.38 -6.95 24.30
N ASN A 271 4.73 -5.79 23.77
CA ASN A 271 4.36 -5.38 22.42
C ASN A 271 5.37 -5.91 21.40
N ILE A 272 4.91 -6.76 20.49
CA ILE A 272 5.73 -7.33 19.42
C ILE A 272 5.29 -6.75 18.07
N SER A 273 6.17 -6.03 17.40
CA SER A 273 5.94 -5.58 16.02
C SER A 273 6.23 -6.71 15.05
N LEU A 274 5.21 -7.21 14.36
CA LEU A 274 5.34 -8.26 13.36
C LEU A 274 6.24 -7.84 12.21
N SER A 275 6.12 -6.60 11.75
CA SER A 275 6.97 -6.03 10.69
C SER A 275 8.44 -5.88 11.12
N ALA A 276 8.72 -5.57 12.39
CA ALA A 276 10.09 -5.54 12.89
C ALA A 276 10.71 -6.95 12.93
N ILE A 277 9.94 -7.96 13.35
CA ILE A 277 10.35 -9.37 13.31
C ILE A 277 10.67 -9.80 11.87
N GLU A 278 9.76 -9.50 10.92
CA GLU A 278 9.96 -9.82 9.49
C GLU A 278 11.21 -9.14 8.94
N GLY A 279 11.40 -7.85 9.22
CA GLY A 279 12.58 -7.08 8.77
C GLY A 279 13.89 -7.65 9.29
N ALA A 280 13.95 -8.03 10.57
CA ALA A 280 15.14 -8.65 11.16
C ALA A 280 15.44 -10.03 10.54
N LEU A 281 14.41 -10.85 10.35
CA LEU A 281 14.56 -12.16 9.70
C LEU A 281 15.04 -12.06 8.26
N HIS A 282 14.47 -11.13 7.46
CA HIS A 282 14.93 -10.90 6.09
C HIS A 282 16.39 -10.44 6.02
N LYS A 283 16.81 -9.59 6.97
CA LYS A 283 18.20 -9.14 7.06
C LYS A 283 19.15 -10.27 7.40
N HIS A 284 18.77 -11.16 8.30
CA HIS A 284 19.63 -12.27 8.73
C HIS A 284 19.62 -13.45 7.76
N PHE A 285 18.50 -13.70 7.09
CA PHE A 285 18.29 -14.77 6.12
C PHE A 285 17.87 -14.22 4.75
N PRO A 286 18.75 -13.54 4.00
CA PRO A 286 18.39 -12.70 2.84
C PRO A 286 17.76 -13.45 1.65
N HIS A 287 17.86 -14.78 1.61
CA HIS A 287 17.31 -15.61 0.52
C HIS A 287 15.99 -16.27 0.87
N LYS A 288 15.38 -15.88 1.99
CA LYS A 288 14.13 -16.43 2.49
C LYS A 288 13.04 -15.38 2.59
N THR A 289 11.80 -15.81 2.46
CA THR A 289 10.65 -14.95 2.70
C THR A 289 9.99 -15.37 4.01
N PHE A 290 9.79 -14.40 4.90
CA PHE A 290 9.21 -14.60 6.20
C PHE A 290 7.91 -13.79 6.34
N ALA A 291 6.98 -14.34 7.12
CA ALA A 291 5.82 -13.62 7.60
C ALA A 291 5.60 -13.94 9.08
N ALA A 292 5.56 -12.92 9.89
CA ALA A 292 5.17 -13.03 11.29
C ALA A 292 3.65 -12.87 11.42
N PHE A 293 2.99 -13.73 12.19
CA PHE A 293 1.55 -13.68 12.36
C PHE A 293 1.13 -14.08 13.78
N PRO A 294 -0.01 -13.52 14.28
CA PRO A 294 -0.52 -13.88 15.59
C PRO A 294 -1.38 -15.14 15.51
N VAL A 295 -1.30 -15.97 16.52
CA VAL A 295 -2.28 -17.01 16.81
C VAL A 295 -2.84 -16.76 18.21
N SER A 296 -4.16 -16.87 18.36
CA SER A 296 -4.81 -16.76 19.69
C SER A 296 -4.26 -17.78 20.65
N ASP A 297 -3.86 -17.35 21.84
CA ASP A 297 -3.28 -18.18 22.90
C ASP A 297 -3.90 -17.84 24.24
N SER A 298 -4.33 -18.85 25.00
CA SER A 298 -5.02 -18.66 26.26
C SER A 298 -4.12 -18.11 27.38
N GLN A 299 -2.80 -18.31 27.30
CA GLN A 299 -1.81 -17.85 28.28
C GLN A 299 -1.22 -16.51 27.90
N TRP A 300 -0.97 -16.30 26.59
CA TRP A 300 -0.22 -15.13 26.09
C TRP A 300 -1.12 -14.07 25.46
N GLY A 301 -2.42 -14.34 25.26
CA GLY A 301 -3.35 -13.50 24.51
C GLY A 301 -3.16 -13.68 23.00
N ALA A 302 -2.02 -13.24 22.47
CA ALA A 302 -1.58 -13.53 21.13
C ALA A 302 -0.16 -14.11 21.15
N ALA A 303 0.03 -15.27 20.53
CA ALA A 303 1.35 -15.89 20.39
C ALA A 303 1.96 -15.52 19.03
N LEU A 304 3.26 -15.16 19.03
CA LEU A 304 4.02 -14.93 17.82
C LEU A 304 4.28 -16.27 17.12
N HIS A 305 3.89 -16.35 15.85
CA HIS A 305 4.23 -17.44 14.93
C HIS A 305 4.97 -16.91 13.72
N VAL A 306 5.79 -17.75 13.08
CA VAL A 306 6.56 -17.38 11.89
C VAL A 306 6.29 -18.36 10.75
N ALA A 307 5.85 -17.86 9.61
CA ALA A 307 5.80 -18.59 8.36
C ALA A 307 7.09 -18.34 7.56
N VAL A 308 7.60 -19.38 6.92
CA VAL A 308 8.80 -19.33 6.08
C VAL A 308 8.46 -19.93 4.73
N SER A 309 8.91 -19.28 3.65
CA SER A 309 8.80 -19.85 2.29
C SER A 309 10.13 -19.80 1.54
N GLY A 310 10.25 -20.69 0.54
CA GLY A 310 11.48 -20.87 -0.25
C GLY A 310 12.17 -22.21 0.01
N GLU A 311 13.21 -22.55 -0.76
CA GLU A 311 13.94 -23.81 -0.62
C GLU A 311 14.96 -23.76 0.53
N GLY A 312 15.18 -24.87 1.22
CA GLY A 312 16.21 -25.01 2.26
C GLY A 312 15.93 -24.11 3.48
N PHE A 313 14.90 -24.44 4.26
CA PHE A 313 14.49 -23.66 5.43
C PHE A 313 15.57 -23.63 6.53
N PRO A 314 15.79 -22.46 7.18
CA PRO A 314 16.53 -22.42 8.44
C PRO A 314 15.76 -23.24 9.49
N SER A 315 16.49 -23.84 10.44
CA SER A 315 15.84 -24.58 11.52
C SER A 315 15.03 -23.63 12.42
N GLN A 316 14.02 -24.17 13.07
CA GLN A 316 13.19 -23.44 14.05
C GLN A 316 14.06 -22.86 15.18
N ASN A 317 15.12 -23.58 15.57
CA ASN A 317 16.03 -23.11 16.61
C ASN A 317 16.87 -21.93 16.13
N GLU A 318 17.39 -21.94 14.92
CA GLU A 318 18.17 -20.80 14.36
C GLU A 318 17.33 -19.53 14.31
N ILE A 319 16.06 -19.63 13.84
CA ILE A 319 15.13 -18.50 13.82
C ILE A 319 14.84 -18.02 15.25
N SER A 320 14.54 -18.95 16.17
CA SER A 320 14.19 -18.62 17.56
C SER A 320 15.36 -17.96 18.29
N ASP A 321 16.55 -18.53 18.18
CA ASP A 321 17.74 -18.03 18.88
C ASP A 321 18.12 -16.64 18.36
N TYR A 322 18.05 -16.42 17.05
CA TYR A 322 18.27 -15.09 16.47
C TYR A 322 17.26 -14.05 16.98
N LEU A 323 15.96 -14.38 16.95
CA LEU A 323 14.93 -13.44 17.42
C LEU A 323 15.03 -13.14 18.92
N VAL A 324 15.38 -14.14 19.73
CA VAL A 324 15.64 -13.95 21.16
C VAL A 324 16.86 -13.07 21.40
N GLN A 325 17.90 -13.23 20.62
CA GLN A 325 19.10 -12.40 20.71
C GLN A 325 18.81 -10.94 20.33
N GLU A 326 18.04 -10.72 19.29
CA GLU A 326 17.76 -9.37 18.75
C GLU A 326 16.70 -8.62 19.57
N PHE A 327 15.62 -9.28 19.98
CA PHE A 327 14.46 -8.66 20.61
C PHE A 327 14.20 -9.06 22.07
N GLY A 328 14.80 -10.15 22.54
CA GLY A 328 14.55 -10.71 23.86
C GLY A 328 13.62 -11.94 23.83
N THR A 329 13.47 -12.57 24.98
CA THR A 329 12.77 -13.88 25.13
C THR A 329 11.29 -13.83 24.74
N PHE A 330 10.66 -12.66 24.80
CA PHE A 330 9.25 -12.48 24.41
C PHE A 330 9.05 -12.63 22.89
N ALA A 331 10.09 -12.39 22.09
CA ALA A 331 10.05 -12.55 20.62
C ALA A 331 10.29 -14.01 20.15
N LYS A 332 10.42 -14.96 21.08
CA LYS A 332 10.55 -16.37 20.71
C LYS A 332 9.24 -16.88 20.07
N PRO A 333 9.25 -17.31 18.80
CA PRO A 333 8.07 -17.87 18.16
C PRO A 333 7.54 -19.10 18.91
N LYS A 334 6.22 -19.21 19.01
CA LYS A 334 5.54 -20.36 19.62
C LYS A 334 5.20 -21.44 18.61
N GLY A 335 5.26 -21.10 17.31
CA GLY A 335 5.06 -22.06 16.23
C GLY A 335 5.62 -21.57 14.93
N PHE A 336 5.78 -22.50 14.00
CA PHE A 336 6.32 -22.28 12.67
C PHE A 336 5.42 -22.90 11.61
N LEU A 337 5.39 -22.27 10.44
CA LEU A 337 4.69 -22.79 9.27
C LEU A 337 5.65 -22.73 8.08
N PHE A 338 5.91 -23.85 7.45
CA PHE A 338 6.79 -23.96 6.28
C PHE A 338 5.93 -24.18 5.04
N LEU A 339 5.99 -23.25 4.09
CA LEU A 339 5.14 -23.23 2.92
C LEU A 339 5.97 -23.11 1.63
N PRO A 340 5.51 -23.65 0.51
CA PRO A 340 6.11 -23.37 -0.79
C PRO A 340 6.08 -21.87 -1.11
N GLU A 341 4.92 -21.23 -0.86
CA GLU A 341 4.68 -19.80 -1.06
C GLU A 341 3.81 -19.25 0.07
N LEU A 342 4.02 -17.99 0.44
CA LEU A 342 3.17 -17.31 1.41
C LEU A 342 1.83 -16.93 0.77
N PRO A 343 0.69 -17.08 1.46
CA PRO A 343 -0.59 -16.59 0.98
C PRO A 343 -0.59 -15.06 0.94
N LEU A 344 -1.09 -14.49 -0.16
CA LEU A 344 -1.13 -13.05 -0.39
C LEU A 344 -2.56 -12.57 -0.63
N ILE A 345 -2.86 -11.35 -0.19
CA ILE A 345 -4.10 -10.63 -0.47
C ILE A 345 -3.82 -9.32 -1.21
N GLY A 346 -4.78 -8.90 -2.03
CA GLY A 346 -4.71 -7.64 -2.78
C GLY A 346 -3.48 -7.57 -3.67
N ILE A 347 -2.71 -6.51 -3.53
CA ILE A 347 -1.50 -6.22 -4.32
C ILE A 347 -0.22 -6.78 -3.69
N GLY A 348 -0.28 -7.99 -3.13
CA GLY A 348 0.91 -8.68 -2.63
C GLY A 348 1.22 -8.50 -1.15
N LYS A 349 0.21 -8.14 -0.34
CA LYS A 349 0.32 -8.19 1.13
C LYS A 349 0.14 -9.62 1.62
N VAL A 350 0.91 -10.01 2.62
CA VAL A 350 0.75 -11.32 3.27
C VAL A 350 -0.63 -11.42 3.94
N ASP A 351 -1.33 -12.52 3.68
CA ASP A 351 -2.59 -12.86 4.35
C ASP A 351 -2.31 -13.55 5.67
N ARG A 352 -2.17 -12.76 6.74
CA ARG A 352 -1.89 -13.29 8.09
C ARG A 352 -3.05 -14.08 8.68
N ASN A 353 -4.29 -13.78 8.28
CA ASN A 353 -5.45 -14.57 8.70
C ASN A 353 -5.41 -15.96 8.10
N LYS A 354 -5.09 -16.06 6.81
CA LYS A 354 -4.93 -17.36 6.14
C LYS A 354 -3.76 -18.15 6.70
N LEU A 355 -2.65 -17.48 7.10
CA LEU A 355 -1.54 -18.14 7.79
C LEU A 355 -1.99 -18.73 9.15
N ALA A 356 -2.77 -17.99 9.93
CA ALA A 356 -3.31 -18.49 11.20
C ALA A 356 -4.25 -19.68 11.00
N GLU A 357 -5.13 -19.66 9.98
CA GLU A 357 -5.99 -20.78 9.62
C GLU A 357 -5.16 -22.03 9.24
N LEU A 358 -4.19 -21.85 8.32
CA LEU A 358 -3.32 -22.95 7.89
C LEU A 358 -2.52 -23.55 9.04
N HIS A 359 -2.11 -22.73 10.00
CA HIS A 359 -1.40 -23.21 11.18
C HIS A 359 -2.32 -24.07 12.08
N MET A 360 -3.59 -23.68 12.23
CA MET A 360 -4.58 -24.47 13.01
C MET A 360 -4.98 -25.77 12.32
N GLU A 361 -4.93 -25.82 10.99
CA GLU A 361 -5.22 -27.02 10.19
C GLU A 361 -4.02 -27.97 10.08
N ALA A 362 -2.80 -27.51 10.33
CA ALA A 362 -1.61 -28.34 10.28
C ALA A 362 -1.64 -29.39 11.40
N PRO A 363 -1.45 -30.67 11.10
CA PRO A 363 -1.35 -31.69 12.13
C PRO A 363 -0.13 -31.42 13.01
N ASN A 364 -0.33 -31.43 14.34
CA ASN A 364 0.70 -31.31 15.37
C ASN A 364 1.78 -32.40 15.23
#